data_8cfe89bb2113136e31a7cd272bc0843d
#
_entry.id   8cfe89bb2113136e31a7cd272bc0843d
#
_cell.length_a   1.000
_cell.length_b   1.000
_cell.length_c   1.000
_cell.angle_alpha   90.00
_cell.angle_beta   90.00
_cell.angle_gamma   90.00
#
_symmetry.space_group_name_H-M   'P 1'
#
loop_
_entity.id
_entity.type
_entity.pdbx_description
1 polymer ?
#
loop_
_entity_poly.entity_id
_entity_poly.type
_entity_poly.pdbx_seq_one_letter_code
_entity_poly.pdbx_strand_id
1 'polypeptide(L)'
;MPRDVRLSLPDAPGIYRMLRADDSVLYVGKAASLHHRVNSYFRKQNGVPERSLEMLSQARAISFDVTPSPLEAALLEPDEIKRHRPPYNVALTIQDRALWFTSPDLSARSSQPSPHCPLGPFASPDTLDQFVALTRADCAALTSGPWGPDAGTFNAGYERLCATHPDMSRMNI
;
A
#
# COMPACT_ATOMS: atom_id res chain seq x y z
N MET A 1 -3.64 -8.77 27.24
CA MET A 1 -2.28 -8.23 27.21
C MET A 1 -2.00 -7.45 28.50
N PRO A 2 -0.88 -7.66 29.22
CA PRO A 2 -0.55 -6.99 30.48
C PRO A 2 -0.40 -5.48 30.30
N ARG A 3 -0.79 -4.72 31.34
CA ARG A 3 -0.78 -3.24 31.30
C ARG A 3 0.64 -2.67 31.31
N ASP A 4 1.51 -3.27 32.08
CA ASP A 4 2.93 -2.91 32.21
C ASP A 4 3.67 -3.01 30.88
N VAL A 5 3.44 -4.08 30.10
CA VAL A 5 4.05 -4.29 28.78
C VAL A 5 3.66 -3.18 27.79
N ARG A 6 2.37 -2.79 27.74
CA ARG A 6 1.95 -1.73 26.81
C ARG A 6 2.33 -0.32 27.25
N LEU A 7 2.55 -0.10 28.56
CA LEU A 7 3.00 1.19 29.08
C LEU A 7 4.51 1.38 28.92
N SER A 8 5.29 0.30 28.79
CA SER A 8 6.74 0.35 28.54
C SER A 8 7.11 0.55 27.07
N LEU A 9 6.14 0.60 26.16
CA LEU A 9 6.40 0.86 24.73
C LEU A 9 7.05 2.24 24.54
N PRO A 10 8.04 2.35 23.61
CA PRO A 10 8.71 3.63 23.36
C PRO A 10 7.78 4.62 22.67
N ASP A 11 7.97 5.90 22.98
CA ASP A 11 7.36 7.01 22.23
C ASP A 11 8.20 7.32 20.98
N ALA A 12 8.18 6.38 20.04
CA ALA A 12 8.94 6.41 18.81
C ALA A 12 8.14 5.80 17.65
N PRO A 13 8.45 6.17 16.40
CA PRO A 13 7.83 5.54 15.25
C PRO A 13 8.25 4.09 15.11
N GLY A 14 7.37 3.26 14.53
CA GLY A 14 7.66 1.86 14.33
C GLY A 14 6.46 1.02 13.89
N ILE A 15 6.72 -0.27 13.76
CA ILE A 15 5.69 -1.30 13.54
C ILE A 15 5.48 -2.11 14.82
N TYR A 16 4.25 -2.60 15.00
CA TYR A 16 3.91 -3.46 16.12
C TYR A 16 3.04 -4.63 15.65
N ARG A 17 3.15 -5.76 16.36
CA ARG A 17 2.41 -6.98 16.09
C ARG A 17 1.67 -7.39 17.36
N MET A 18 0.35 -7.58 17.25
CA MET A 18 -0.44 -8.20 18.30
C MET A 18 -0.33 -9.72 18.16
N LEU A 19 0.01 -10.42 19.24
CA LEU A 19 0.30 -11.84 19.24
C LEU A 19 -0.69 -12.61 20.10
N ARG A 20 -1.01 -13.84 19.69
CA ARG A 20 -1.68 -14.84 20.55
C ARG A 20 -0.71 -15.43 21.55
N ALA A 21 -1.24 -16.36 22.38
CA ALA A 21 -0.43 -17.10 23.37
C ALA A 21 0.56 -18.09 22.72
N ASP A 22 0.34 -18.48 21.47
CA ASP A 22 1.19 -19.34 20.67
C ASP A 22 2.14 -18.55 19.75
N ASP A 23 2.31 -17.26 20.00
CA ASP A 23 3.12 -16.30 19.22
C ASP A 23 2.63 -16.07 17.78
N SER A 24 1.48 -16.63 17.38
CA SER A 24 0.91 -16.33 16.07
C SER A 24 0.46 -14.87 15.98
N VAL A 25 0.73 -14.22 14.83
CA VAL A 25 0.44 -12.80 14.61
C VAL A 25 -1.04 -12.62 14.29
N LEU A 26 -1.74 -11.85 15.12
CA LEU A 26 -3.14 -11.47 14.92
C LEU A 26 -3.29 -10.24 14.04
N TYR A 27 -2.42 -9.27 14.24
CA TYR A 27 -2.49 -7.97 13.58
C TYR A 27 -1.10 -7.33 13.52
N VAL A 28 -0.82 -6.68 12.42
CA VAL A 28 0.35 -5.80 12.23
C VAL A 28 -0.14 -4.38 12.04
N GLY A 29 0.53 -3.42 12.64
CA GLY A 29 0.22 -2.01 12.44
C GLY A 29 1.45 -1.12 12.55
N LYS A 30 1.36 0.04 11.90
CA LYS A 30 2.35 1.12 12.01
C LYS A 30 1.91 2.18 13.01
N ALA A 31 2.88 2.91 13.53
CA ALA A 31 2.66 4.02 14.44
C ALA A 31 3.69 5.13 14.23
N ALA A 32 3.28 6.40 14.37
CA ALA A 32 4.20 7.50 14.57
C ALA A 32 4.72 7.54 16.02
N SER A 33 3.95 6.98 16.96
CA SER A 33 4.30 6.71 18.35
C SER A 33 3.71 5.37 18.73
N LEU A 34 4.55 4.37 18.97
CA LEU A 34 4.16 3.03 19.40
C LEU A 34 3.38 3.09 20.72
N HIS A 35 3.88 3.88 21.70
CA HIS A 35 3.22 4.07 22.97
C HIS A 35 1.79 4.60 22.82
N HIS A 36 1.60 5.70 22.10
CA HIS A 36 0.29 6.32 21.93
C HIS A 36 -0.65 5.44 21.12
N ARG A 37 -0.19 4.85 20.05
CA ARG A 37 -1.00 4.02 19.16
C ARG A 37 -1.51 2.77 19.84
N VAL A 38 -0.65 2.00 20.49
CA VAL A 38 -1.04 0.76 21.16
C VAL A 38 -1.97 1.05 22.35
N ASN A 39 -1.66 2.06 23.15
CA ASN A 39 -2.51 2.42 24.29
C ASN A 39 -3.89 2.97 23.85
N SER A 40 -4.02 3.50 22.63
CA SER A 40 -5.31 3.97 22.11
C SER A 40 -6.37 2.87 22.00
N TYR A 41 -5.97 1.62 21.74
CA TYR A 41 -6.89 0.47 21.70
C TYR A 41 -7.54 0.16 23.07
N PHE A 42 -6.92 0.57 24.16
CA PHE A 42 -7.36 0.26 25.53
C PHE A 42 -8.04 1.45 26.21
N ARG A 43 -8.15 2.59 25.53
CA ARG A 43 -8.97 3.70 26.04
C ARG A 43 -10.45 3.36 25.81
N LYS A 44 -11.29 3.64 26.80
CA LYS A 44 -12.75 3.52 26.66
C LYS A 44 -13.19 4.53 25.59
N GLN A 45 -13.46 4.04 24.39
CA GLN A 45 -14.06 4.81 23.30
C GLN A 45 -15.40 4.16 22.96
N ASN A 46 -16.46 4.94 22.98
CA ASN A 46 -17.72 4.54 22.37
C ASN A 46 -17.48 4.38 20.87
N GLY A 47 -17.81 3.21 20.30
CA GLY A 47 -17.70 2.99 18.86
C GLY A 47 -16.42 2.26 18.39
N VAL A 48 -15.68 1.58 19.27
CA VAL A 48 -14.61 0.66 18.81
C VAL A 48 -15.24 -0.44 17.95
N PRO A 49 -14.76 -0.66 16.70
CA PRO A 49 -15.28 -1.73 15.85
C PRO A 49 -15.23 -3.09 16.57
N GLU A 50 -16.29 -3.89 16.46
CA GLU A 50 -16.41 -5.22 17.08
C GLU A 50 -15.20 -6.11 16.74
N ARG A 51 -14.73 -6.07 15.50
CA ARG A 51 -13.53 -6.78 15.04
C ARG A 51 -12.27 -6.41 15.84
N SER A 52 -12.11 -5.15 16.23
CA SER A 52 -10.97 -4.71 17.04
C SER A 52 -11.10 -5.23 18.48
N LEU A 53 -12.31 -5.29 19.02
CA LEU A 53 -12.57 -5.88 20.34
C LEU A 53 -12.29 -7.38 20.34
N GLU A 54 -12.70 -8.08 19.29
CA GLU A 54 -12.41 -9.50 19.08
C GLU A 54 -10.90 -9.75 19.01
N MET A 55 -10.15 -8.99 18.22
CA MET A 55 -8.70 -9.05 18.16
C MET A 55 -8.05 -8.86 19.53
N LEU A 56 -8.47 -7.82 20.26
CA LEU A 56 -7.93 -7.51 21.58
C LEU A 56 -8.26 -8.60 22.62
N SER A 57 -9.40 -9.28 22.49
CA SER A 57 -9.77 -10.40 23.37
C SER A 57 -8.82 -11.59 23.22
N GLN A 58 -8.23 -11.78 22.04
CA GLN A 58 -7.30 -12.85 21.72
C GLN A 58 -5.82 -12.44 21.95
N ALA A 59 -5.50 -11.16 21.88
CA ALA A 59 -4.13 -10.66 22.04
C ALA A 59 -3.59 -10.92 23.47
N ARG A 60 -2.42 -11.57 23.55
CA ARG A 60 -1.73 -11.90 24.81
C ARG A 60 -0.38 -11.20 24.94
N ALA A 61 0.29 -10.98 23.81
CA ALA A 61 1.58 -10.31 23.75
C ALA A 61 1.62 -9.28 22.62
N ILE A 62 2.65 -8.46 22.65
CA ILE A 62 2.99 -7.50 21.59
C ILE A 62 4.48 -7.59 21.31
N SER A 63 4.86 -7.61 20.05
CA SER A 63 6.21 -7.33 19.60
C SER A 63 6.24 -6.06 18.78
N PHE A 64 7.38 -5.38 18.75
CA PHE A 64 7.52 -4.15 17.99
C PHE A 64 8.97 -3.96 17.51
N ASP A 65 9.11 -3.19 16.42
CA ASP A 65 10.38 -2.69 15.93
C ASP A 65 10.27 -1.18 15.81
N VAL A 66 11.25 -0.47 16.37
CA VAL A 66 11.38 0.99 16.22
C VAL A 66 11.99 1.29 14.87
N THR A 67 11.46 2.29 14.19
CA THR A 67 12.00 2.80 12.92
C THR A 67 12.50 4.22 13.07
N PRO A 68 13.48 4.67 12.27
CA PRO A 68 13.97 6.04 12.27
C PRO A 68 12.90 7.08 11.93
N SER A 69 11.87 6.69 11.17
CA SER A 69 10.80 7.58 10.74
C SER A 69 9.45 6.88 10.59
N PRO A 70 8.32 7.62 10.67
CA PRO A 70 7.00 7.07 10.35
C PRO A 70 6.88 6.58 8.91
N LEU A 71 7.66 7.15 7.99
CA LEU A 71 7.69 6.71 6.58
C LEU A 71 8.26 5.29 6.46
N GLU A 72 9.36 4.99 7.15
CA GLU A 72 9.90 3.63 7.15
C GLU A 72 8.95 2.63 7.77
N ALA A 73 8.26 2.99 8.87
CA ALA A 73 7.19 2.17 9.42
C ALA A 73 6.09 1.89 8.39
N ALA A 74 5.75 2.88 7.56
CA ALA A 74 4.73 2.74 6.53
C ALA A 74 5.19 1.84 5.36
N LEU A 75 6.48 1.79 5.06
CA LEU A 75 7.04 0.90 4.04
C LEU A 75 7.17 -0.55 4.55
N LEU A 76 7.51 -0.74 5.83
CA LEU A 76 7.66 -2.06 6.43
C LEU A 76 6.32 -2.76 6.72
N GLU A 77 5.26 -2.01 7.08
CA GLU A 77 3.95 -2.58 7.42
C GLU A 77 3.39 -3.52 6.35
N PRO A 78 3.35 -3.16 5.05
CA PRO A 78 2.84 -4.05 4.00
C PRO A 78 3.63 -5.35 3.87
N ASP A 79 4.94 -5.30 4.03
CA ASP A 79 5.80 -6.49 3.90
C ASP A 79 5.60 -7.44 5.08
N GLU A 80 5.46 -6.90 6.29
CA GLU A 80 5.13 -7.69 7.47
C GLU A 80 3.71 -8.31 7.38
N ILE A 81 2.75 -7.58 6.84
CA ILE A 81 1.41 -8.12 6.59
C ILE A 81 1.43 -9.24 5.56
N LYS A 82 2.18 -9.10 4.46
CA LYS A 82 2.36 -10.15 3.45
C LYS A 82 3.03 -11.38 4.05
N ARG A 83 4.05 -11.17 4.87
CA ARG A 83 4.83 -12.24 5.52
C ARG A 83 3.99 -13.05 6.50
N HIS A 84 3.24 -12.39 7.37
CA HIS A 84 2.52 -13.03 8.47
C HIS A 84 1.07 -13.36 8.14
N ARG A 85 0.47 -12.73 7.12
CA ARG A 85 -0.94 -12.88 6.73
C ARG A 85 -1.90 -12.83 7.91
N PRO A 86 -1.83 -11.79 8.75
CA PRO A 86 -2.57 -11.76 10.00
C PRO A 86 -4.08 -11.61 9.75
N PRO A 87 -4.93 -12.34 10.49
CA PRO A 87 -6.37 -12.44 10.23
C PRO A 87 -7.12 -11.11 10.41
N TYR A 88 -6.56 -10.15 11.12
CA TYR A 88 -7.21 -8.87 11.39
C TYR A 88 -6.73 -7.72 10.46
N ASN A 89 -5.76 -7.93 9.58
CA ASN A 89 -5.33 -6.97 8.55
C ASN A 89 -6.09 -7.13 7.23
N VAL A 90 -7.41 -7.00 7.24
CA VAL A 90 -8.28 -7.29 6.08
C VAL A 90 -7.94 -6.50 4.84
N ALA A 91 -7.60 -5.23 4.99
CA ALA A 91 -7.38 -4.34 3.85
C ALA A 91 -6.11 -4.67 3.04
N LEU A 92 -5.13 -5.37 3.65
CA LEU A 92 -3.85 -5.71 3.02
C LEU A 92 -3.65 -7.23 2.87
N THR A 93 -4.51 -8.05 3.47
CA THR A 93 -4.55 -9.50 3.27
C THR A 93 -5.39 -9.92 2.07
N ILE A 94 -6.17 -9.04 1.49
CA ILE A 94 -6.78 -9.29 0.19
C ILE A 94 -5.62 -9.29 -0.81
N GLN A 95 -5.09 -10.49 -1.06
CA GLN A 95 -4.13 -10.78 -2.14
C GLN A 95 -4.73 -10.52 -3.52
N ASP A 96 -5.97 -10.10 -3.57
CA ASP A 96 -6.74 -9.71 -4.74
C ASP A 96 -7.00 -8.18 -4.79
N ARG A 97 -6.00 -7.36 -4.51
CA ARG A 97 -5.94 -6.16 -5.34
C ARG A 97 -5.52 -6.68 -6.71
N ALA A 98 -6.51 -6.94 -7.54
CA ALA A 98 -6.26 -7.22 -8.93
C ALA A 98 -5.36 -6.09 -9.44
N LEU A 99 -4.07 -6.39 -9.57
CA LEU A 99 -3.15 -5.48 -10.21
C LEU A 99 -3.53 -5.45 -11.67
N TRP A 100 -3.53 -4.28 -12.26
CA TRP A 100 -3.92 -4.12 -13.64
C TRP A 100 -2.71 -3.77 -14.49
N PHE A 101 -2.68 -4.34 -15.67
CA PHE A 101 -1.64 -4.14 -16.67
C PHE A 101 -2.30 -3.76 -17.98
N THR A 102 -1.57 -3.04 -18.83
CA THR A 102 -2.07 -2.65 -20.14
C THR A 102 -1.03 -2.91 -21.23
N SER A 103 -1.52 -3.04 -22.45
CA SER A 103 -0.69 -3.09 -23.65
C SER A 103 -0.03 -1.74 -23.92
N PRO A 104 1.09 -1.70 -24.66
CA PRO A 104 1.79 -0.46 -25.00
C PRO A 104 0.94 0.56 -25.77
N ASP A 105 -0.05 0.09 -26.52
CA ASP A 105 -1.02 0.92 -27.26
C ASP A 105 -2.26 1.31 -26.41
N LEU A 106 -2.29 0.89 -25.14
CA LEU A 106 -3.36 1.15 -24.18
C LEU A 106 -4.75 0.61 -24.62
N SER A 107 -4.78 -0.38 -25.51
CA SER A 107 -6.02 -0.97 -26.02
C SER A 107 -6.48 -2.20 -25.24
N ALA A 108 -5.55 -2.96 -24.68
CA ALA A 108 -5.82 -4.19 -23.93
C ALA A 108 -5.51 -4.03 -22.43
N ARG A 109 -6.23 -4.78 -21.61
CA ARG A 109 -6.06 -4.80 -20.14
C ARG A 109 -5.95 -6.23 -19.65
N SER A 110 -5.17 -6.43 -18.61
CA SER A 110 -4.99 -7.73 -17.95
C SER A 110 -4.87 -7.55 -16.44
N SER A 111 -5.34 -8.53 -15.68
CA SER A 111 -5.09 -8.63 -14.24
C SER A 111 -3.76 -9.31 -13.91
N GLN A 112 -3.01 -9.72 -14.94
CA GLN A 112 -1.69 -10.34 -14.78
C GLN A 112 -0.72 -9.75 -15.81
N PRO A 113 0.59 -9.63 -15.46
CA PRO A 113 1.60 -9.21 -16.43
C PRO A 113 1.74 -10.26 -17.54
N SER A 114 1.85 -9.80 -18.76
CA SER A 114 2.06 -10.66 -19.93
C SER A 114 2.88 -9.92 -20.99
N PRO A 115 3.46 -10.62 -21.96
CA PRO A 115 4.16 -9.98 -23.09
C PRO A 115 3.27 -9.01 -23.89
N HIS A 116 1.95 -9.21 -23.85
CA HIS A 116 0.97 -8.33 -24.50
C HIS A 116 0.54 -7.15 -23.64
N CYS A 117 0.62 -7.27 -22.30
CA CYS A 117 0.29 -6.23 -21.33
C CYS A 117 1.44 -6.04 -20.33
N PRO A 118 2.58 -5.47 -20.76
CA PRO A 118 3.77 -5.33 -19.91
C PRO A 118 3.73 -4.08 -19.03
N LEU A 119 2.83 -3.10 -19.31
CA LEU A 119 2.81 -1.83 -18.59
C LEU A 119 1.95 -1.92 -17.32
N GLY A 120 2.49 -1.63 -16.17
CA GLY A 120 1.89 -1.71 -14.84
C GLY A 120 2.93 -2.09 -13.80
N PRO A 121 2.53 -2.37 -12.57
CA PRO A 121 1.15 -2.60 -12.09
C PRO A 121 0.38 -1.33 -11.74
N PHE A 122 -0.90 -1.28 -12.07
CA PHE A 122 -1.84 -0.26 -11.59
C PHE A 122 -2.69 -0.81 -10.45
N ALA A 123 -2.88 -0.02 -9.40
CA ALA A 123 -3.54 -0.45 -8.17
C ALA A 123 -5.05 -0.68 -8.29
N SER A 124 -5.68 -0.12 -9.34
CA SER A 124 -7.10 -0.29 -9.64
C SER A 124 -7.37 -0.04 -11.11
N PRO A 125 -8.54 -0.48 -11.65
CA PRO A 125 -8.99 -0.10 -12.99
C PRO A 125 -9.09 1.41 -13.15
N ASP A 126 -9.57 2.13 -12.14
CA ASP A 126 -9.72 3.59 -12.17
C ASP A 126 -8.37 4.31 -12.31
N THR A 127 -7.33 3.82 -11.62
CA THR A 127 -5.96 4.35 -11.76
C THR A 127 -5.44 4.12 -13.18
N LEU A 128 -5.70 2.96 -13.75
CA LEU A 128 -5.35 2.66 -15.14
C LEU A 128 -6.13 3.57 -16.11
N ASP A 129 -7.43 3.79 -15.87
CA ASP A 129 -8.24 4.67 -16.72
C ASP A 129 -7.77 6.12 -16.67
N GLN A 130 -7.41 6.62 -15.49
CA GLN A 130 -6.80 7.95 -15.34
C GLN A 130 -5.48 8.05 -16.11
N PHE A 131 -4.62 7.04 -16.00
CA PHE A 131 -3.36 6.99 -16.75
C PHE A 131 -3.62 7.01 -18.27
N VAL A 132 -4.54 6.18 -18.76
CA VAL A 132 -4.92 6.14 -20.19
C VAL A 132 -5.51 7.49 -20.63
N ALA A 133 -6.34 8.13 -19.82
CA ALA A 133 -6.92 9.43 -20.14
C ALA A 133 -5.86 10.53 -20.22
N LEU A 134 -4.91 10.55 -19.30
CA LEU A 134 -3.82 11.51 -19.28
C LEU A 134 -2.89 11.34 -20.52
N THR A 135 -2.51 10.10 -20.83
CA THR A 135 -1.66 9.83 -22.00
C THR A 135 -2.36 10.16 -23.32
N ARG A 136 -3.70 9.94 -23.43
CA ARG A 136 -4.48 10.32 -24.61
C ARG A 136 -4.68 11.83 -24.75
N ALA A 137 -4.85 12.54 -23.63
CA ALA A 137 -4.97 14.00 -23.62
C ALA A 137 -3.66 14.66 -24.11
N ASP A 138 -2.51 14.17 -23.65
CA ASP A 138 -1.20 14.63 -24.14
C ASP A 138 -0.95 14.24 -25.61
N CYS A 139 -1.39 13.05 -26.04
CA CYS A 139 -1.33 12.64 -27.44
C CYS A 139 -2.23 13.51 -28.33
N ALA A 140 -3.39 13.95 -27.86
CA ALA A 140 -4.26 14.86 -28.62
C ALA A 140 -3.60 16.24 -28.84
N ALA A 141 -2.77 16.70 -27.90
CA ALA A 141 -1.95 17.90 -28.06
C ALA A 141 -0.75 17.68 -29.00
N LEU A 142 -0.34 16.43 -29.23
CA LEU A 142 0.82 16.04 -30.07
C LEU A 142 0.45 15.61 -31.48
N THR A 143 -0.85 15.40 -31.79
CA THR A 143 -1.33 14.93 -33.11
C THR A 143 -1.23 15.95 -34.24
N SER A 144 -0.63 17.11 -34.01
CA SER A 144 -0.24 18.05 -35.07
C SER A 144 1.18 17.79 -35.67
N GLY A 145 1.84 16.71 -35.25
CA GLY A 145 3.18 16.32 -35.71
C GLY A 145 3.19 15.03 -36.56
N PRO A 146 4.26 14.77 -37.35
CA PRO A 146 4.33 13.64 -38.27
C PRO A 146 4.54 12.26 -37.60
N TRP A 147 4.25 12.09 -36.33
CA TRP A 147 4.58 10.90 -35.56
C TRP A 147 3.29 10.14 -35.19
N GLY A 148 3.06 9.04 -35.89
CA GLY A 148 2.01 8.09 -35.52
C GLY A 148 2.29 7.39 -34.15
N PRO A 149 1.28 6.74 -33.55
CA PRO A 149 1.43 6.10 -32.24
C PRO A 149 2.24 4.80 -32.37
N ASP A 150 3.54 4.90 -32.13
CA ASP A 150 4.43 3.75 -31.93
C ASP A 150 4.92 3.70 -30.48
N ALA A 151 5.64 2.62 -30.12
CA ALA A 151 6.20 2.44 -28.77
C ALA A 151 7.17 3.57 -28.37
N GLY A 152 7.79 4.26 -29.32
CA GLY A 152 8.65 5.42 -29.07
C GLY A 152 7.86 6.63 -28.60
N THR A 153 6.65 6.81 -29.12
CA THR A 153 5.74 7.90 -28.74
C THR A 153 5.26 7.76 -27.30
N PHE A 154 5.00 6.50 -26.85
CA PHE A 154 4.63 6.23 -25.47
C PHE A 154 5.77 6.58 -24.50
N ASN A 155 6.99 6.15 -24.76
CA ASN A 155 8.14 6.45 -23.90
C ASN A 155 8.40 7.94 -23.81
N ALA A 156 8.31 8.68 -24.91
CA ALA A 156 8.47 10.12 -24.94
C ALA A 156 7.33 10.84 -24.17
N GLY A 157 6.09 10.35 -24.25
CA GLY A 157 4.95 10.83 -23.51
C GLY A 157 5.11 10.58 -22.00
N TYR A 158 5.55 9.38 -21.61
CA TYR A 158 5.82 9.00 -20.24
C TYR A 158 6.96 9.84 -19.63
N GLU A 159 8.06 10.05 -20.34
CA GLU A 159 9.16 10.90 -19.89
C GLU A 159 8.73 12.36 -19.68
N ARG A 160 7.87 12.89 -20.55
CA ARG A 160 7.30 14.24 -20.38
C ARG A 160 6.35 14.32 -19.21
N LEU A 161 5.50 13.30 -19.01
CA LEU A 161 4.60 13.23 -17.86
C LEU A 161 5.39 13.19 -16.53
N CYS A 162 6.47 12.42 -16.47
CA CYS A 162 7.39 12.40 -15.32
C CYS A 162 8.11 13.73 -15.12
N ALA A 163 8.43 14.45 -16.18
CA ALA A 163 9.05 15.78 -16.11
C ALA A 163 8.09 16.87 -15.60
N THR A 164 6.81 16.78 -15.96
CA THR A 164 5.77 17.73 -15.51
C THR A 164 5.16 17.36 -14.15
N HIS A 165 5.23 16.07 -13.75
CA HIS A 165 4.70 15.54 -12.49
C HIS A 165 5.77 14.69 -11.78
N PRO A 166 6.74 15.31 -11.09
CA PRO A 166 7.87 14.59 -10.48
C PRO A 166 7.46 13.54 -9.44
N ASP A 167 6.24 13.63 -8.90
CA ASP A 167 5.67 12.63 -7.99
C ASP A 167 5.35 11.29 -8.71
N MET A 168 5.13 11.30 -10.00
CA MET A 168 4.89 10.07 -10.78
C MET A 168 6.18 9.29 -11.09
N SER A 169 7.33 9.94 -11.11
CA SER A 169 8.63 9.26 -11.28
C SER A 169 9.04 8.41 -10.06
N ARG A 170 8.36 8.59 -8.93
CA ARG A 170 8.56 7.82 -7.69
C ARG A 170 7.62 6.61 -7.59
N MET A 171 6.70 6.44 -8.51
CA MET A 171 5.97 5.17 -8.67
C MET A 171 6.92 4.19 -9.38
N ASN A 172 7.87 3.64 -8.62
CA ASN A 172 8.78 2.61 -9.11
C ASN A 172 7.98 1.47 -9.72
N ILE A 173 8.18 1.30 -10.99
CA ILE A 173 7.87 0.13 -11.81
C ILE A 173 8.72 -1.05 -11.33
#